data_394cf8d76400e30505a420bd0e17fd6b
#
_entry.id   394cf8d76400e30505a420bd0e17fd6b
#
_cell.length_a   1.000
_cell.length_b   1.000
_cell.length_c   1.000
_cell.angle_alpha   90.00
_cell.angle_beta   90.00
_cell.angle_gamma   90.00
#
_symmetry.space_group_name_H-M   'P 1'
#
loop_
_entity.id
_entity.type
_entity.pdbx_description
1 polymer ?
#
loop_
_entity_poly.entity_id
_entity_poly.type
_entity_poly.pdbx_seq_one_letter_code
_entity_poly.pdbx_strand_id
1 'polypeptide(L)'
;MRRQISLIAVLLFTSILGIAQTVEDFKVKTLGAANNNYRKSPKRVLIADFQVQFQTALNLEDEKKGGKMWRKGIKGDAKAALTLILEGLEGDKLQALTDQLYEQYVADLKAQGFEIAPIEELWNHDVYKKNREKRWELKSGNGPEQGNEYGMILTRPSSQQFVVAQRQVNKEKSSPITQLSDYEASTERKLGLKKNDFIYNKVVIVVSAFDNALSETARALNRHAGYAQVKAETNFKIGEKSFNRFNLGTMVVNKGIEVADVLEKQKFDA
;
A
#
# COMPACT_ATOMS: atom_id res chain seq x y z
N MET A 1 6.15 24.91 -10.32
CA MET A 1 5.10 24.10 -9.72
C MET A 1 5.36 22.59 -9.68
N ARG A 2 6.07 21.99 -10.66
CA ARG A 2 6.48 20.55 -10.60
C ARG A 2 7.34 20.18 -9.38
N ARG A 3 8.11 21.12 -8.83
CA ARG A 3 8.99 20.90 -7.66
C ARG A 3 8.25 20.81 -6.30
N GLN A 4 7.08 21.41 -6.17
CA GLN A 4 6.39 21.51 -4.86
C GLN A 4 5.63 20.23 -4.48
N ILE A 5 5.06 19.50 -5.44
CA ILE A 5 4.32 18.26 -5.14
C ILE A 5 5.30 17.12 -4.78
N SER A 6 6.48 17.10 -5.40
CA SER A 6 7.57 16.19 -4.99
C SER A 6 8.07 16.48 -3.58
N LEU A 7 8.03 17.75 -3.14
CA LEU A 7 8.46 18.15 -1.80
C LEU A 7 7.55 17.61 -0.70
N ILE A 8 6.23 17.54 -0.91
CA ILE A 8 5.28 17.02 0.07
C ILE A 8 5.50 15.53 0.32
N ALA A 9 5.76 14.75 -0.74
CA ALA A 9 6.06 13.33 -0.59
C ALA A 9 7.42 13.11 0.12
N VAL A 10 8.40 13.97 -0.11
CA VAL A 10 9.74 13.90 0.52
C VAL A 10 9.68 14.37 1.98
N LEU A 11 8.93 15.42 2.31
CA LEU A 11 8.79 15.93 3.68
C LEU A 11 8.12 14.93 4.62
N LEU A 12 7.17 14.14 4.14
CA LEU A 12 6.54 13.07 4.93
C LEU A 12 7.54 12.01 5.42
N PHE A 13 8.64 11.81 4.69
CA PHE A 13 9.64 10.79 5.05
C PHE A 13 10.86 11.36 5.78
N THR A 14 11.18 12.64 5.64
CA THR A 14 12.36 13.22 6.29
C THR A 14 12.17 13.56 7.76
N SER A 15 10.94 13.76 8.22
CA SER A 15 10.64 14.04 9.63
C SER A 15 10.78 12.83 10.56
N ILE A 16 10.79 11.60 10.01
CA ILE A 16 10.93 10.36 10.80
C ILE A 16 12.40 10.04 11.11
N LEU A 17 13.32 10.55 10.31
CA LEU A 17 14.72 10.17 10.38
C LEU A 17 15.57 11.36 10.84
N GLY A 18 15.65 11.57 12.15
CA GLY A 18 16.65 12.45 12.76
C GLY A 18 18.11 11.96 12.60
N ILE A 19 18.35 11.05 11.66
CA ILE A 19 19.66 10.53 11.26
C ILE A 19 19.91 11.05 9.84
N ALA A 20 21.01 11.72 9.62
CA ALA A 20 21.43 12.21 8.30
C ALA A 20 21.74 11.03 7.36
N GLN A 21 20.70 10.36 6.88
CA GLN A 21 20.81 9.37 5.83
C GLN A 21 20.71 10.08 4.49
N THR A 22 21.58 9.76 3.56
CA THR A 22 21.43 10.15 2.16
C THR A 22 20.16 9.48 1.62
N VAL A 23 19.09 10.27 1.50
CA VAL A 23 17.84 9.80 0.90
C VAL A 23 18.10 9.59 -0.59
N GLU A 24 18.06 8.33 -1.02
CA GLU A 24 18.12 8.00 -2.44
C GLU A 24 16.94 8.61 -3.21
N ASP A 25 17.10 8.75 -4.54
CA ASP A 25 16.08 9.30 -5.44
C ASP A 25 14.72 8.61 -5.29
N PHE A 26 13.80 9.32 -4.67
CA PHE A 26 12.41 8.90 -4.51
C PHE A 26 11.65 9.10 -5.83
N LYS A 27 11.16 8.01 -6.45
CA LYS A 27 10.47 8.05 -7.74
C LYS A 27 8.97 7.89 -7.58
N VAL A 28 8.24 8.96 -7.92
CA VAL A 28 6.77 8.96 -7.94
C VAL A 28 6.27 8.97 -9.38
N LYS A 29 5.34 8.08 -9.69
CA LYS A 29 4.61 8.04 -10.95
C LYS A 29 3.17 8.49 -10.72
N THR A 30 2.70 9.41 -11.55
CA THR A 30 1.30 9.83 -11.56
C THR A 30 0.54 9.04 -12.62
N LEU A 31 -0.55 8.41 -12.21
CA LEU A 31 -1.47 7.66 -13.07
C LEU A 31 -2.81 8.40 -13.16
N GLY A 32 -3.39 8.47 -14.37
CA GLY A 32 -4.69 9.11 -14.63
C GLY A 32 -4.60 10.61 -14.96
N ALA A 33 -5.77 11.26 -15.06
CA ALA A 33 -5.92 12.66 -15.50
C ALA A 33 -5.59 13.70 -14.41
N ALA A 34 -4.80 13.33 -13.41
CA ALA A 34 -4.56 14.10 -12.18
C ALA A 34 -4.10 15.55 -12.44
N ASN A 35 -3.17 15.76 -13.38
CA ASN A 35 -2.49 17.04 -13.51
C ASN A 35 -3.38 18.22 -13.96
N ASN A 36 -4.39 17.99 -14.78
CA ASN A 36 -5.23 19.08 -15.31
C ASN A 36 -6.44 19.39 -14.43
N ASN A 37 -6.90 18.43 -13.69
CA ASN A 37 -8.09 18.57 -12.84
C ASN A 37 -7.78 19.27 -11.52
N TYR A 38 -6.56 19.14 -10.99
CA TYR A 38 -6.17 19.75 -9.71
C TYR A 38 -6.00 21.27 -9.74
N ARG A 39 -5.71 21.86 -10.91
CA ARG A 39 -5.57 23.32 -11.04
C ARG A 39 -6.87 24.07 -10.77
N LYS A 40 -8.02 23.41 -10.96
CA LYS A 40 -9.37 23.97 -10.82
C LYS A 40 -10.14 23.33 -9.66
N SER A 41 -9.50 22.47 -8.88
CA SER A 41 -10.15 21.79 -7.75
C SER A 41 -10.30 22.72 -6.56
N PRO A 42 -11.33 22.53 -5.74
CA PRO A 42 -11.47 23.25 -4.49
C PRO A 42 -10.23 22.98 -3.62
N LYS A 43 -9.84 23.97 -2.83
CA LYS A 43 -8.78 23.81 -1.82
C LYS A 43 -9.34 23.19 -0.53
N ARG A 44 -10.07 22.11 -0.69
CA ARG A 44 -10.73 21.39 0.38
C ARG A 44 -10.53 19.89 0.15
N VAL A 45 -9.98 19.17 1.14
CA VAL A 45 -9.62 17.76 1.03
C VAL A 45 -10.41 16.97 2.05
N LEU A 46 -11.05 15.90 1.62
CA LEU A 46 -11.69 14.90 2.46
C LEU A 46 -10.84 13.64 2.48
N ILE A 47 -10.22 13.34 3.61
CA ILE A 47 -9.37 12.16 3.80
C ILE A 47 -10.29 10.98 4.13
N ALA A 48 -10.62 10.18 3.12
CA ALA A 48 -11.55 9.05 3.24
C ALA A 48 -10.92 7.85 3.92
N ASP A 49 -9.61 7.63 3.71
CA ASP A 49 -8.83 6.59 4.38
C ASP A 49 -7.37 7.01 4.44
N PHE A 50 -6.73 6.72 5.57
CA PHE A 50 -5.29 6.84 5.76
C PHE A 50 -4.81 5.59 6.48
N GLN A 51 -3.85 4.89 5.90
CA GLN A 51 -3.33 3.66 6.49
C GLN A 51 -1.83 3.51 6.26
N VAL A 52 -1.16 2.97 7.26
CA VAL A 52 0.21 2.50 7.16
C VAL A 52 0.19 0.97 7.18
N GLN A 53 0.78 0.36 6.18
CA GLN A 53 0.88 -1.10 6.03
C GLN A 53 2.30 -1.53 6.32
N PHE A 54 2.45 -2.51 7.21
CA PHE A 54 3.74 -3.05 7.62
C PHE A 54 3.82 -4.51 7.18
N GLN A 55 4.90 -4.85 6.49
CA GLN A 55 5.18 -6.23 6.14
C GLN A 55 5.70 -6.98 7.37
N THR A 56 4.96 -8.02 7.77
CA THR A 56 5.31 -8.91 8.89
C THR A 56 5.79 -10.26 8.41
N ALA A 57 5.43 -10.67 7.19
CA ALA A 57 5.89 -11.91 6.61
C ALA A 57 6.03 -11.83 5.09
N LEU A 58 6.87 -12.69 4.55
CA LEU A 58 6.99 -12.94 3.11
C LEU A 58 6.87 -14.43 2.87
N ASN A 59 5.95 -14.84 1.99
CA ASN A 59 5.84 -16.21 1.53
C ASN A 59 6.15 -16.27 0.03
N LEU A 60 7.14 -17.07 -0.34
CA LEU A 60 7.55 -17.30 -1.72
C LEU A 60 7.40 -18.78 -2.04
N GLU A 61 6.77 -19.06 -3.15
CA GLU A 61 6.67 -20.41 -3.69
C GLU A 61 7.07 -20.42 -5.16
N ASP A 62 7.75 -21.46 -5.57
CA ASP A 62 8.03 -21.77 -6.97
C ASP A 62 7.78 -23.26 -7.22
N GLU A 63 7.11 -23.57 -8.32
CA GLU A 63 6.78 -24.93 -8.70
C GLU A 63 7.13 -25.15 -10.16
N LYS A 64 7.79 -26.27 -10.41
CA LYS A 64 8.01 -26.79 -11.74
C LYS A 64 7.35 -28.15 -11.84
N LYS A 65 6.34 -28.25 -12.69
CA LYS A 65 5.71 -29.54 -13.01
C LYS A 65 6.63 -30.39 -13.86
N GLY A 66 6.72 -31.66 -13.51
CA GLY A 66 7.39 -32.68 -14.27
C GLY A 66 6.70 -32.93 -15.62
N GLY A 67 7.38 -33.63 -16.52
CA GLY A 67 6.82 -33.95 -17.82
C GLY A 67 7.66 -34.98 -18.56
N LYS A 68 7.12 -35.56 -19.66
CA LYS A 68 7.85 -36.45 -20.55
C LYS A 68 8.83 -35.64 -21.40
N MET A 69 10.10 -36.00 -21.38
CA MET A 69 11.07 -35.47 -22.33
C MET A 69 10.95 -36.20 -23.66
N TRP A 70 11.27 -35.52 -24.76
CA TRP A 70 11.27 -36.08 -26.12
C TRP A 70 12.09 -37.39 -26.24
N ARG A 71 13.09 -37.60 -25.41
CA ARG A 71 13.93 -38.80 -25.42
C ARG A 71 13.62 -39.79 -24.28
N LYS A 72 12.36 -40.01 -23.93
CA LYS A 72 11.90 -40.99 -22.93
C LYS A 72 12.38 -40.74 -21.47
N GLY A 73 12.96 -39.59 -21.15
CA GLY A 73 13.25 -39.25 -19.77
C GLY A 73 11.99 -38.72 -19.04
N ILE A 74 11.81 -39.11 -17.80
CA ILE A 74 10.78 -38.53 -16.92
C ILE A 74 11.49 -37.48 -16.06
N LYS A 75 11.06 -36.21 -16.12
CA LYS A 75 11.46 -35.20 -15.12
C LYS A 75 10.42 -35.21 -14.03
N GLY A 76 10.85 -35.30 -12.77
CA GLY A 76 9.99 -35.17 -11.61
C GLY A 76 9.50 -33.75 -11.42
N ASP A 77 8.49 -33.57 -10.56
CA ASP A 77 8.08 -32.28 -10.06
C ASP A 77 9.16 -31.74 -9.11
N ALA A 78 9.33 -30.43 -9.12
CA ALA A 78 10.17 -29.73 -8.16
C ALA A 78 9.38 -28.58 -7.54
N LYS A 79 9.43 -28.43 -6.23
CA LYS A 79 8.79 -27.34 -5.48
C LYS A 79 9.82 -26.73 -4.53
N ALA A 80 9.88 -25.41 -4.49
CA ALA A 80 10.62 -24.61 -3.54
C ALA A 80 9.65 -23.68 -2.80
N ALA A 81 9.80 -23.59 -1.49
CA ALA A 81 8.97 -22.69 -0.67
C ALA A 81 9.84 -22.07 0.43
N LEU A 82 9.63 -20.78 0.68
CA LEU A 82 10.34 -20.02 1.69
C LEU A 82 9.33 -19.09 2.39
N THR A 83 9.27 -19.14 3.72
CA THR A 83 8.49 -18.23 4.52
C THR A 83 9.41 -17.51 5.51
N LEU A 84 9.38 -16.18 5.46
CA LEU A 84 10.08 -15.31 6.41
C LEU A 84 9.06 -14.59 7.28
N ILE A 85 9.37 -14.42 8.57
CA ILE A 85 8.52 -13.73 9.53
C ILE A 85 9.37 -12.68 10.25
N LEU A 86 8.83 -11.47 10.37
CA LEU A 86 9.41 -10.39 11.16
C LEU A 86 8.78 -10.41 12.55
N GLU A 87 9.59 -10.61 13.57
CA GLU A 87 9.18 -10.62 14.96
C GLU A 87 9.52 -9.30 15.67
N GLY A 88 8.95 -9.06 16.83
CA GLY A 88 9.27 -7.90 17.67
C GLY A 88 8.54 -6.60 17.30
N LEU A 89 7.54 -6.64 16.41
CA LEU A 89 6.70 -5.49 16.14
C LEU A 89 5.71 -5.25 17.27
N GLU A 90 5.78 -4.08 17.90
CA GLU A 90 4.91 -3.68 18.99
C GLU A 90 3.73 -2.86 18.45
N GLY A 91 2.50 -3.35 18.65
CA GLY A 91 1.30 -2.74 18.10
C GLY A 91 1.11 -1.27 18.50
N ASP A 92 1.39 -0.94 19.75
CA ASP A 92 1.26 0.43 20.26
C ASP A 92 2.24 1.39 19.59
N LYS A 93 3.46 0.94 19.31
CA LYS A 93 4.46 1.74 18.59
C LYS A 93 4.07 1.96 17.13
N LEU A 94 3.51 0.94 16.48
CA LEU A 94 2.99 1.07 15.11
C LEU A 94 1.80 2.02 15.05
N GLN A 95 0.92 1.97 16.04
CA GLN A 95 -0.21 2.90 16.15
C GLN A 95 0.30 4.34 16.35
N ALA A 96 1.20 4.57 17.29
CA ALA A 96 1.76 5.89 17.57
C ALA A 96 2.47 6.48 16.34
N LEU A 97 3.22 5.66 15.59
CA LEU A 97 3.84 6.07 14.34
C LEU A 97 2.80 6.49 13.29
N THR A 98 1.72 5.73 13.17
CA THR A 98 0.65 6.04 12.22
C THR A 98 -0.06 7.34 12.57
N ASP A 99 -0.33 7.57 13.86
CA ASP A 99 -0.93 8.80 14.35
C ASP A 99 -0.04 10.01 14.05
N GLN A 100 1.25 9.92 14.33
CA GLN A 100 2.23 10.97 14.02
C GLN A 100 2.30 11.28 12.51
N LEU A 101 2.34 10.25 11.67
CA LEU A 101 2.37 10.42 10.21
C LEU A 101 1.10 11.11 9.69
N TYR A 102 -0.04 10.77 10.25
CA TYR A 102 -1.30 11.38 9.89
C TYR A 102 -1.36 12.85 10.31
N GLU A 103 -0.97 13.18 11.54
CA GLU A 103 -0.91 14.56 12.03
C GLU A 103 0.00 15.43 11.15
N GLN A 104 1.18 14.92 10.80
CA GLN A 104 2.10 15.61 9.89
C GLN A 104 1.47 15.80 8.50
N TYR A 105 0.82 14.78 7.95
CA TYR A 105 0.15 14.86 6.66
C TYR A 105 -0.94 15.95 6.65
N VAL A 106 -1.76 16.00 7.70
CA VAL A 106 -2.79 17.01 7.86
C VAL A 106 -2.19 18.42 8.01
N ALA A 107 -1.11 18.55 8.79
CA ALA A 107 -0.40 19.82 8.97
C ALA A 107 0.17 20.33 7.63
N ASP A 108 0.77 19.45 6.82
CA ASP A 108 1.32 19.80 5.51
C ASP A 108 0.23 20.23 4.52
N LEU A 109 -0.93 19.56 4.51
CA LEU A 109 -2.07 19.97 3.71
C LEU A 109 -2.56 21.36 4.10
N LYS A 110 -2.71 21.63 5.41
CA LYS A 110 -3.10 22.94 5.92
C LYS A 110 -2.07 24.03 5.58
N ALA A 111 -0.79 23.74 5.69
CA ALA A 111 0.29 24.65 5.32
C ALA A 111 0.28 25.01 3.82
N GLN A 112 -0.22 24.10 2.95
CA GLN A 112 -0.45 24.35 1.53
C GLN A 112 -1.79 25.08 1.24
N GLY A 113 -2.51 25.46 2.27
CA GLY A 113 -3.77 26.19 2.18
C GLY A 113 -4.99 25.32 1.86
N PHE A 114 -4.93 24.01 2.16
CA PHE A 114 -6.10 23.13 2.07
C PHE A 114 -6.88 23.14 3.39
N GLU A 115 -8.20 23.17 3.27
CA GLU A 115 -9.13 22.86 4.36
C GLU A 115 -9.37 21.35 4.41
N ILE A 116 -9.46 20.79 5.60
CA ILE A 116 -9.79 19.36 5.79
C ILE A 116 -11.29 19.24 6.03
N ALA A 117 -11.98 18.59 5.11
CA ALA A 117 -13.41 18.32 5.23
C ALA A 117 -13.68 17.19 6.24
N PRO A 118 -14.73 17.28 7.06
CA PRO A 118 -15.09 16.25 8.02
C PRO A 118 -15.60 15.00 7.32
N ILE A 119 -15.30 13.82 7.89
CA ILE A 119 -15.65 12.51 7.30
C ILE A 119 -17.17 12.28 7.19
N GLU A 120 -17.95 12.97 8.02
CA GLU A 120 -19.40 12.94 8.03
C GLU A 120 -20.01 13.38 6.70
N GLU A 121 -19.35 14.26 5.97
CA GLU A 121 -19.79 14.68 4.64
C GLU A 121 -19.73 13.51 3.66
N LEU A 122 -18.65 12.71 3.71
CA LEU A 122 -18.54 11.52 2.91
C LEU A 122 -19.56 10.46 3.34
N TRP A 123 -19.64 10.21 4.65
CA TRP A 123 -20.56 9.24 5.23
C TRP A 123 -22.01 9.54 4.89
N ASN A 124 -22.40 10.81 4.84
CA ASN A 124 -23.73 11.23 4.49
C ASN A 124 -23.95 11.47 2.99
N HIS A 125 -22.95 11.28 2.16
CA HIS A 125 -23.06 11.41 0.72
C HIS A 125 -23.95 10.29 0.13
N ASP A 126 -24.80 10.62 -0.86
CA ASP A 126 -25.78 9.70 -1.46
C ASP A 126 -25.17 8.43 -2.05
N VAL A 127 -23.92 8.51 -2.52
CA VAL A 127 -23.17 7.36 -3.05
C VAL A 127 -22.93 6.30 -1.98
N TYR A 128 -22.76 6.71 -0.72
CA TYR A 128 -22.53 5.81 0.43
C TYR A 128 -23.81 5.40 1.12
N LYS A 129 -24.86 6.22 1.13
CA LYS A 129 -26.15 5.89 1.77
C LYS A 129 -26.77 4.60 1.22
N LYS A 130 -26.63 4.36 -0.08
CA LYS A 130 -27.17 3.16 -0.72
C LYS A 130 -26.33 1.94 -0.37
N ASN A 131 -26.89 1.00 0.38
CA ASN A 131 -26.24 -0.22 0.89
C ASN A 131 -25.14 0.04 1.93
N ARG A 132 -25.19 1.13 2.67
CA ARG A 132 -24.24 1.51 3.69
C ARG A 132 -23.94 0.34 4.64
N GLU A 133 -24.94 -0.17 5.31
CA GLU A 133 -24.84 -1.24 6.31
C GLU A 133 -24.25 -2.57 5.81
N LYS A 134 -24.32 -2.79 4.48
CA LYS A 134 -23.81 -4.03 3.87
C LYS A 134 -22.42 -3.91 3.28
N ARG A 135 -21.92 -2.68 3.11
CA ARG A 135 -20.74 -2.43 2.28
C ARG A 135 -19.71 -1.50 2.89
N TRP A 136 -20.14 -0.64 3.79
CA TRP A 136 -19.30 0.40 4.36
C TRP A 136 -19.43 0.43 5.87
N GLU A 137 -18.33 0.75 6.53
CA GLU A 137 -18.30 0.99 7.96
C GLU A 137 -17.39 2.18 8.28
N LEU A 138 -17.62 2.82 9.42
CA LEU A 138 -16.72 3.80 9.98
C LEU A 138 -15.75 3.10 10.92
N LYS A 139 -14.46 3.25 10.66
CA LYS A 139 -13.38 2.70 11.51
C LYS A 139 -12.40 3.78 11.91
N SER A 140 -12.00 3.78 13.17
CA SER A 140 -10.82 4.47 13.69
C SER A 140 -9.69 3.47 13.95
N GLY A 141 -8.47 3.94 14.12
CA GLY A 141 -7.35 3.11 14.54
C GLY A 141 -7.50 2.67 15.99
N ASN A 142 -7.45 1.37 16.22
CA ASN A 142 -7.47 0.73 17.54
C ASN A 142 -6.34 -0.31 17.64
N GLY A 143 -5.17 0.01 17.07
CA GLY A 143 -4.05 -0.91 16.93
C GLY A 143 -4.00 -1.60 15.57
N PRO A 144 -3.03 -2.51 15.38
CA PRO A 144 -2.85 -3.20 14.11
C PRO A 144 -4.01 -4.13 13.75
N GLU A 145 -4.46 -4.02 12.51
CA GLU A 145 -5.42 -4.93 11.88
C GLU A 145 -4.69 -5.79 10.83
N GLN A 146 -5.25 -6.94 10.50
CA GLN A 146 -4.72 -7.73 9.39
C GLN A 146 -4.91 -6.98 8.07
N GLY A 147 -3.83 -6.86 7.30
CA GLY A 147 -3.85 -6.26 5.97
C GLY A 147 -4.59 -7.11 4.94
N ASN A 148 -4.76 -6.57 3.74
CA ASN A 148 -5.44 -7.26 2.65
C ASN A 148 -4.57 -8.35 2.01
N GLU A 149 -3.25 -8.25 2.14
CA GLU A 149 -2.29 -9.22 1.61
C GLU A 149 -1.74 -10.09 2.74
N TYR A 150 -1.34 -11.32 2.40
CA TYR A 150 -0.66 -12.19 3.35
C TYR A 150 0.63 -11.53 3.86
N GLY A 151 0.86 -11.64 5.16
CA GLY A 151 2.05 -11.06 5.78
C GLY A 151 2.07 -9.53 5.86
N MET A 152 0.92 -8.89 5.72
CA MET A 152 0.77 -7.46 5.95
C MET A 152 -0.17 -7.21 7.14
N ILE A 153 0.22 -6.29 8.01
CA ILE A 153 -0.67 -5.67 9.00
C ILE A 153 -0.83 -4.20 8.63
N LEU A 154 -1.94 -3.61 9.04
CA LEU A 154 -2.19 -2.19 8.81
C LEU A 154 -2.64 -1.50 10.09
N THR A 155 -2.31 -0.24 10.21
CA THR A 155 -2.82 0.67 11.23
C THR A 155 -3.46 1.88 10.58
N ARG A 156 -4.51 2.41 11.22
CA ARG A 156 -5.16 3.68 10.87
C ARG A 156 -4.99 4.67 12.00
N PRO A 157 -5.03 5.98 11.74
CA PRO A 157 -5.01 6.97 12.80
C PRO A 157 -6.15 6.80 13.81
N SER A 158 -5.85 6.99 15.08
CA SER A 158 -6.82 6.91 16.17
C SER A 158 -7.66 8.18 16.31
N SER A 159 -7.20 9.31 15.78
CA SER A 159 -7.77 10.64 15.99
C SER A 159 -9.05 10.92 15.22
N GLN A 160 -9.39 10.11 14.21
CA GLN A 160 -10.64 10.23 13.46
C GLN A 160 -11.14 8.91 12.90
N GLN A 161 -12.37 8.92 12.40
CA GLN A 161 -12.96 7.78 11.70
C GLN A 161 -12.71 7.89 10.20
N PHE A 162 -12.68 6.73 9.53
CA PHE A 162 -12.50 6.58 8.09
C PHE A 162 -13.61 5.71 7.52
N VAL A 163 -14.00 5.96 6.25
CA VAL A 163 -14.99 5.13 5.56
C VAL A 163 -14.30 3.94 4.90
N VAL A 164 -14.51 2.77 5.45
CA VAL A 164 -13.85 1.53 5.02
C VAL A 164 -14.86 0.56 4.42
N ALA A 165 -14.47 -0.12 3.35
CA ALA A 165 -15.28 -1.17 2.77
C ALA A 165 -15.30 -2.40 3.69
N GLN A 166 -16.50 -2.88 4.02
CA GLN A 166 -16.66 -4.11 4.78
C GLN A 166 -16.13 -5.31 3.98
N ARG A 167 -15.32 -6.14 4.61
CA ARG A 167 -14.89 -7.42 4.04
C ARG A 167 -16.12 -8.32 3.87
N GLN A 168 -16.40 -8.73 2.64
CA GLN A 168 -17.40 -9.76 2.41
C GLN A 168 -16.78 -11.13 2.76
N VAL A 169 -17.11 -11.63 3.95
CA VAL A 169 -16.59 -12.88 4.53
C VAL A 169 -16.91 -14.14 3.70
N ASN A 170 -17.84 -14.08 2.75
CA ASN A 170 -18.45 -15.25 2.11
C ASN A 170 -18.19 -15.42 0.60
N LYS A 171 -17.10 -14.92 0.05
CA LYS A 171 -16.74 -15.22 -1.34
C LYS A 171 -15.41 -15.95 -1.46
N GLU A 172 -15.45 -17.26 -1.32
CA GLU A 172 -14.31 -18.18 -1.41
C GLU A 172 -13.60 -18.27 -2.77
N LYS A 173 -14.00 -17.54 -3.80
CA LYS A 173 -13.54 -17.79 -5.18
C LYS A 173 -12.92 -16.62 -5.94
N SER A 174 -12.72 -15.47 -5.34
CA SER A 174 -12.04 -14.37 -6.05
C SER A 174 -10.95 -13.77 -5.19
N SER A 175 -9.85 -13.38 -5.84
CA SER A 175 -8.74 -12.70 -5.16
C SER A 175 -9.27 -11.56 -4.28
N PRO A 176 -8.92 -11.49 -3.00
CA PRO A 176 -9.39 -10.44 -2.08
C PRO A 176 -9.11 -9.02 -2.59
N ILE A 177 -8.03 -8.86 -3.35
CA ILE A 177 -7.59 -7.59 -3.93
C ILE A 177 -8.55 -7.10 -5.03
N THR A 178 -9.01 -7.99 -5.91
CA THR A 178 -9.86 -7.65 -7.03
C THR A 178 -11.26 -7.19 -6.58
N GLN A 179 -11.79 -7.81 -5.53
CA GLN A 179 -13.15 -7.51 -5.06
C GLN A 179 -13.28 -6.18 -4.32
N LEU A 180 -12.30 -5.84 -3.49
CA LEU A 180 -12.29 -4.57 -2.75
C LEU A 180 -11.95 -3.39 -3.65
N SER A 181 -10.93 -3.54 -4.52
CA SER A 181 -10.46 -2.46 -5.39
C SER A 181 -11.52 -2.03 -6.42
N ASP A 182 -12.25 -2.96 -7.02
CA ASP A 182 -13.25 -2.66 -8.03
C ASP A 182 -14.46 -1.92 -7.46
N TYR A 183 -14.86 -2.30 -6.24
CA TYR A 183 -16.02 -1.69 -5.60
C TYR A 183 -15.71 -0.29 -5.08
N GLU A 184 -14.59 -0.11 -4.37
CA GLU A 184 -14.11 1.20 -3.92
C GLU A 184 -13.87 2.12 -5.12
N ALA A 185 -13.14 1.68 -6.14
CA ALA A 185 -12.86 2.47 -7.33
C ALA A 185 -14.13 2.88 -8.08
N SER A 186 -15.14 2.01 -8.15
CA SER A 186 -16.43 2.33 -8.77
C SER A 186 -17.21 3.37 -7.98
N THR A 187 -17.13 3.35 -6.66
CA THR A 187 -17.75 4.32 -5.77
C THR A 187 -17.04 5.66 -5.84
N GLU A 188 -15.71 5.67 -5.79
CA GLU A 188 -14.87 6.85 -5.94
C GLU A 188 -15.15 7.59 -7.26
N ARG A 189 -15.32 6.87 -8.38
CA ARG A 189 -15.68 7.46 -9.68
C ARG A 189 -17.03 8.20 -9.65
N LYS A 190 -17.98 7.75 -8.84
CA LYS A 190 -19.29 8.40 -8.69
C LYS A 190 -19.21 9.69 -7.90
N LEU A 191 -18.20 9.84 -7.04
CA LEU A 191 -17.96 11.07 -6.28
C LEU A 191 -17.49 12.24 -7.16
N GLY A 192 -16.97 12.04 -8.31
CA GLY A 192 -16.50 12.95 -9.36
C GLY A 192 -16.35 14.44 -8.98
N LEU A 193 -15.25 15.06 -9.32
CA LEU A 193 -14.86 16.46 -9.00
C LEU A 193 -15.91 17.52 -9.35
N LYS A 194 -16.82 17.26 -10.28
CA LYS A 194 -17.84 18.24 -10.70
C LYS A 194 -19.07 18.32 -9.80
N LYS A 195 -19.19 17.40 -8.85
CA LYS A 195 -20.36 17.26 -7.98
C LYS A 195 -20.09 17.56 -6.52
N ASN A 196 -18.83 17.70 -6.14
CA ASN A 196 -18.39 17.88 -4.76
C ASN A 196 -17.51 19.12 -4.67
N ASP A 197 -17.55 19.76 -3.54
CA ASP A 197 -16.71 20.90 -3.18
C ASP A 197 -15.40 20.48 -2.47
N PHE A 198 -15.11 19.17 -2.44
CA PHE A 198 -13.90 18.62 -1.86
C PHE A 198 -13.18 17.66 -2.82
N ILE A 199 -11.89 17.49 -2.59
CA ILE A 199 -11.06 16.47 -3.20
C ILE A 199 -11.12 15.22 -2.32
N TYR A 200 -11.66 14.11 -2.84
CA TYR A 200 -11.54 12.81 -2.17
C TYR A 200 -10.09 12.36 -2.13
N ASN A 201 -9.64 11.88 -0.99
CA ASN A 201 -8.27 11.47 -0.79
C ASN A 201 -8.17 10.15 -0.02
N LYS A 202 -7.32 9.23 -0.50
CA LYS A 202 -6.95 7.98 0.18
C LYS A 202 -5.45 7.82 0.14
N VAL A 203 -4.85 7.61 1.31
CA VAL A 203 -3.40 7.45 1.48
C VAL A 203 -3.09 6.05 1.98
N VAL A 204 -2.14 5.40 1.34
CA VAL A 204 -1.57 4.14 1.79
C VAL A 204 -0.05 4.27 1.79
N ILE A 205 0.56 4.11 2.94
CA ILE A 205 2.01 4.07 3.13
C ILE A 205 2.40 2.63 3.38
N VAL A 206 3.39 2.12 2.66
CA VAL A 206 3.88 0.75 2.79
C VAL A 206 5.29 0.77 3.38
N VAL A 207 5.49 -0.03 4.41
CA VAL A 207 6.79 -0.31 5.02
C VAL A 207 7.08 -1.78 4.83
N SER A 208 8.13 -2.12 4.08
CA SER A 208 8.54 -3.50 3.79
C SER A 208 9.83 -3.84 4.49
N ALA A 209 9.97 -5.11 4.87
CA ALA A 209 11.13 -5.66 5.56
C ALA A 209 11.89 -6.68 4.70
N PHE A 210 11.22 -7.24 3.70
CA PHE A 210 11.75 -8.32 2.86
C PHE A 210 11.52 -8.05 1.38
N ASP A 211 12.50 -8.40 0.56
CA ASP A 211 12.41 -8.41 -0.89
C ASP A 211 12.49 -9.83 -1.45
N ASN A 212 11.81 -10.04 -2.57
CA ASN A 212 12.05 -11.19 -3.42
C ASN A 212 13.33 -10.93 -4.25
N ALA A 213 14.40 -11.64 -3.93
CA ALA A 213 15.70 -11.47 -4.56
C ALA A 213 15.82 -12.21 -5.92
N LEU A 214 14.79 -12.96 -6.34
CA LEU A 214 14.79 -13.69 -7.61
C LEU A 214 13.69 -13.14 -8.53
N SER A 215 14.10 -12.60 -9.68
CA SER A 215 13.15 -12.08 -10.67
C SER A 215 12.31 -13.20 -11.32
N GLU A 216 11.13 -12.86 -11.85
CA GLU A 216 10.29 -13.80 -12.59
C GLU A 216 11.02 -14.44 -13.79
N THR A 217 11.85 -13.66 -14.48
CA THR A 217 12.65 -14.15 -15.60
C THR A 217 13.66 -15.19 -15.12
N ALA A 218 14.34 -14.95 -14.00
CA ALA A 218 15.28 -15.90 -13.43
C ALA A 218 14.56 -17.17 -12.95
N ARG A 219 13.38 -17.06 -12.32
CA ARG A 219 12.55 -18.23 -11.96
C ARG A 219 12.12 -19.02 -13.19
N ALA A 220 11.72 -18.35 -14.27
CA ALA A 220 11.36 -19.03 -15.52
C ALA A 220 12.55 -19.80 -16.13
N LEU A 221 13.76 -19.23 -16.10
CA LEU A 221 14.97 -19.91 -16.55
C LEU A 221 15.30 -21.14 -15.70
N ASN A 222 15.18 -21.02 -14.37
CA ASN A 222 15.39 -22.14 -13.45
C ASN A 222 14.40 -23.27 -13.72
N ARG A 223 13.12 -22.96 -13.87
CA ARG A 223 12.08 -23.95 -14.26
C ARG A 223 12.39 -24.61 -15.61
N HIS A 224 12.91 -23.84 -16.57
CA HIS A 224 13.33 -24.39 -17.85
C HIS A 224 14.54 -25.31 -17.69
N ALA A 225 15.50 -24.98 -16.84
CA ALA A 225 16.64 -25.81 -16.51
C ALA A 225 16.28 -27.07 -15.69
N GLY A 226 15.09 -27.10 -15.09
CA GLY A 226 14.56 -28.31 -14.45
C GLY A 226 14.46 -28.25 -12.94
N TYR A 227 14.60 -27.10 -12.30
CA TYR A 227 14.47 -26.96 -10.86
C TYR A 227 13.58 -25.75 -10.49
N ALA A 228 13.02 -25.78 -9.30
CA ALA A 228 12.34 -24.65 -8.67
C ALA A 228 13.31 -23.97 -7.70
N GLN A 229 13.23 -22.66 -7.59
CA GLN A 229 14.04 -21.90 -6.65
C GLN A 229 13.33 -20.61 -6.24
N VAL A 230 13.41 -20.27 -4.96
CA VAL A 230 13.01 -18.99 -4.41
C VAL A 230 14.17 -18.38 -3.62
N LYS A 231 14.29 -17.06 -3.69
CA LYS A 231 15.30 -16.30 -2.93
C LYS A 231 14.67 -15.06 -2.34
N ALA A 232 15.02 -14.76 -1.12
CA ALA A 232 14.63 -13.52 -0.45
C ALA A 232 15.82 -12.88 0.23
N GLU A 233 15.70 -11.61 0.53
CA GLU A 233 16.65 -10.87 1.35
C GLU A 233 15.93 -9.90 2.29
N THR A 234 16.56 -9.63 3.44
CA THR A 234 16.10 -8.55 4.30
C THR A 234 16.44 -7.22 3.65
N ASN A 235 15.42 -6.37 3.48
CA ASN A 235 15.60 -5.03 2.94
C ASN A 235 14.51 -4.10 3.49
N PHE A 236 14.90 -3.28 4.47
CA PHE A 236 13.94 -2.34 5.05
C PHE A 236 13.74 -1.15 4.11
N LYS A 237 12.52 -1.05 3.57
CA LYS A 237 12.12 0.01 2.65
C LYS A 237 10.88 0.72 3.13
N ILE A 238 10.86 2.03 2.90
CA ILE A 238 9.70 2.87 3.18
C ILE A 238 9.18 3.42 1.86
N GLY A 239 7.89 3.31 1.64
CA GLY A 239 7.17 3.97 0.57
C GLY A 239 7.06 3.20 -0.73
N GLU A 240 7.82 2.15 -0.98
CA GLU A 240 7.65 1.33 -2.19
C GLU A 240 6.22 0.75 -2.24
N LYS A 241 5.53 0.87 -3.37
CA LYS A 241 4.11 0.55 -3.56
C LYS A 241 3.12 1.42 -2.77
N SER A 242 3.61 2.41 -2.01
CA SER A 242 2.73 3.41 -1.40
C SER A 242 2.00 4.21 -2.47
N PHE A 243 0.80 4.64 -2.16
CA PHE A 243 0.06 5.49 -3.07
C PHE A 243 -0.74 6.57 -2.34
N ASN A 244 -0.95 7.66 -3.05
CA ASN A 244 -1.90 8.70 -2.68
C ASN A 244 -2.90 8.83 -3.83
N ARG A 245 -4.14 8.44 -3.59
CA ARG A 245 -5.24 8.47 -4.56
C ARG A 245 -6.13 9.67 -4.31
N PHE A 246 -6.40 10.37 -5.39
CA PHE A 246 -7.36 11.46 -5.43
C PHE A 246 -8.44 11.10 -6.45
N ASN A 247 -9.60 11.75 -6.42
CA ASN A 247 -10.82 11.40 -7.19
C ASN A 247 -10.61 10.74 -8.57
N LEU A 248 -9.62 11.16 -9.36
CA LEU A 248 -9.38 10.66 -10.72
C LEU A 248 -7.90 10.42 -11.01
N GLY A 249 -7.06 10.45 -10.00
CA GLY A 249 -5.63 10.27 -10.17
C GLY A 249 -5.00 9.56 -8.99
N THR A 250 -3.95 8.82 -9.28
CA THR A 250 -3.18 8.13 -8.25
C THR A 250 -1.71 8.48 -8.42
N MET A 251 -1.07 8.88 -7.35
CA MET A 251 0.38 9.01 -7.25
C MET A 251 0.89 7.72 -6.60
N VAL A 252 1.75 7.00 -7.30
CA VAL A 252 2.33 5.73 -6.82
C VAL A 252 3.83 5.91 -6.67
N VAL A 253 4.36 5.42 -5.57
CA VAL A 253 5.80 5.35 -5.35
C VAL A 253 6.35 4.08 -5.99
N ASN A 254 7.10 4.23 -7.05
CA ASN A 254 7.70 3.10 -7.79
C ASN A 254 9.01 2.61 -7.17
N LYS A 255 9.76 3.50 -6.54
CA LYS A 255 10.98 3.17 -5.80
C LYS A 255 10.87 3.80 -4.43
N GLY A 256 10.87 2.98 -3.39
CA GLY A 256 10.90 3.41 -2.00
C GLY A 256 12.28 3.87 -1.57
N ILE A 257 12.37 4.32 -0.34
CA ILE A 257 13.63 4.68 0.32
C ILE A 257 14.11 3.43 1.05
N GLU A 258 15.29 2.94 0.71
CA GLU A 258 15.97 1.90 1.46
C GLU A 258 16.63 2.55 2.69
N VAL A 259 16.37 1.98 3.86
CA VAL A 259 16.92 2.48 5.13
C VAL A 259 17.93 1.46 5.63
N ALA A 260 19.20 1.86 5.61
CA ALA A 260 20.29 1.02 6.10
C ALA A 260 20.24 0.85 7.62
N ASP A 261 20.83 -0.23 8.10
CA ASP A 261 21.07 -0.50 9.53
C ASP A 261 19.80 -0.63 10.42
N VAL A 262 18.62 -0.78 9.82
CA VAL A 262 17.38 -1.09 10.55
C VAL A 262 17.22 -2.60 10.75
N LEU A 263 17.56 -3.37 9.72
CA LEU A 263 17.59 -4.83 9.75
C LEU A 263 18.96 -5.33 9.34
N GLU A 264 19.43 -6.40 9.98
CA GLU A 264 20.62 -7.09 9.53
C GLU A 264 20.40 -7.65 8.11
N LYS A 265 21.36 -7.39 7.21
CA LYS A 265 21.28 -7.89 5.83
C LYS A 265 21.49 -9.40 5.81
N GLN A 266 20.44 -10.13 5.51
CA GLN A 266 20.46 -11.60 5.39
C GLN A 266 19.89 -12.02 4.02
N LYS A 267 20.41 -13.12 3.49
CA LYS A 267 19.93 -13.74 2.25
C LYS A 267 19.43 -15.15 2.55
N PHE A 268 18.31 -15.48 1.96
CA PHE A 268 17.64 -16.76 2.14
C PHE A 268 17.41 -17.42 0.80
N ASP A 269 17.56 -18.73 0.75
CA ASP A 269 17.52 -19.53 -0.48
C ASP A 269 16.80 -20.87 -0.17
N ALA A 270 15.89 -21.30 -1.05
CA ALA A 270 15.22 -22.59 -1.00
C ALA A 270 14.96 -23.16 -2.40
#